data_8bc9b6e58f351ffacaff37f305879d27
#
_entry.id   8bc9b6e58f351ffacaff37f305879d27
#
_cell.length_a   1.000
_cell.length_b   1.000
_cell.length_c   1.000
_cell.angle_alpha   90.00
_cell.angle_beta   90.00
_cell.angle_gamma   90.00
#
_symmetry.space_group_name_H-M   'P 1'
#
loop_
_entity.id
_entity.type
_entity.pdbx_description
1 polymer ?
#
loop_
_entity_poly.entity_id
_entity_poly.type
_entity_poly.pdbx_seq_one_letter_code
_entity_poly.pdbx_strand_id
1 'polypeptide(L)'
;MITASIVTYHHPNSEIGKVVDCILQSKVHRLYIIDNSANDALRSLEKISAKIRYIHNANIGYGGAHNIAIREAIENGAKYHVVINPDIYFFPGTIELLSDYMDQHKDVGQVMPKVLYPNGELQHLCKLLPTPMDLLFRRFLPDQFLNQRRSRFEMRFSGYNKEMNVPFLSGCFMFLRID
;
A
#
# COMPACT_ATOMS: atom_id res chain seq x y z
N MET A 1 16.57 -2.96 8.31
CA MET A 1 16.29 -1.72 7.55
C MET A 1 14.86 -1.80 7.00
N ILE A 2 14.11 -0.69 7.03
CA ILE A 2 12.76 -0.57 6.47
C ILE A 2 12.82 0.42 5.30
N THR A 3 12.27 0.07 4.15
CA THR A 3 12.15 0.93 2.98
C THR A 3 10.68 1.12 2.60
N ALA A 4 10.36 2.14 1.82
CA ALA A 4 9.02 2.37 1.33
C ALA A 4 9.04 2.75 -0.15
N SER A 5 7.93 2.55 -0.84
CA SER A 5 7.73 3.03 -2.20
C SER A 5 6.35 3.63 -2.41
N ILE A 6 6.30 4.70 -3.17
CA ILE A 6 5.10 5.27 -3.77
C ILE A 6 5.25 5.30 -5.28
N VAL A 7 4.18 4.99 -5.99
CA VAL A 7 4.13 5.08 -7.46
C VAL A 7 3.22 6.23 -7.84
N THR A 8 3.71 7.12 -8.69
CA THR A 8 2.99 8.30 -9.14
C THR A 8 2.68 8.24 -10.64
N TYR A 9 1.56 8.82 -11.04
CA TYR A 9 1.18 9.00 -12.43
C TYR A 9 0.30 10.25 -12.55
N HIS A 10 0.88 11.34 -13.05
CA HIS A 10 0.22 12.66 -13.17
C HIS A 10 -0.32 13.26 -11.86
N HIS A 11 0.27 12.89 -10.70
CA HIS A 11 -0.12 13.49 -9.43
C HIS A 11 0.51 14.88 -9.26
N PRO A 12 -0.22 15.84 -8.69
CA PRO A 12 0.35 17.14 -8.35
C PRO A 12 1.33 17.03 -7.17
N ASN A 13 2.35 17.86 -7.16
CA ASN A 13 3.38 17.88 -6.12
C ASN A 13 2.80 18.06 -4.70
N SER A 14 1.72 18.85 -4.57
CA SER A 14 1.04 19.10 -3.28
C SER A 14 0.40 17.87 -2.66
N GLU A 15 -0.05 16.91 -3.45
CA GLU A 15 -0.59 15.65 -2.94
C GLU A 15 0.53 14.71 -2.50
N ILE A 16 1.56 14.55 -3.33
CA ILE A 16 2.70 13.69 -3.01
C ILE A 16 3.48 14.22 -1.80
N GLY A 17 3.61 15.52 -1.64
CA GLY A 17 4.28 16.13 -0.49
C GLY A 17 3.73 15.65 0.85
N LYS A 18 2.41 15.53 0.98
CA LYS A 18 1.77 15.08 2.24
C LYS A 18 2.13 13.64 2.62
N VAL A 19 2.08 12.71 1.66
CA VAL A 19 2.45 11.31 1.95
C VAL A 19 3.95 11.16 2.18
N VAL A 20 4.77 11.94 1.47
CA VAL A 20 6.22 12.01 1.68
C VAL A 20 6.53 12.44 3.10
N ASP A 21 5.92 13.53 3.58
CA ASP A 21 6.11 14.03 4.95
C ASP A 21 5.72 12.96 5.99
N CYS A 22 4.58 12.29 5.76
CA CYS A 22 4.11 11.21 6.63
C CYS A 22 5.15 10.06 6.71
N ILE A 23 5.72 9.65 5.58
CA ILE A 23 6.73 8.58 5.53
C ILE A 23 8.05 9.03 6.17
N LEU A 24 8.50 10.26 5.90
CA LEU A 24 9.76 10.77 6.44
C LEU A 24 9.77 10.93 7.97
N GLN A 25 8.60 11.11 8.58
CA GLN A 25 8.42 11.16 10.04
C GLN A 25 8.43 9.77 10.70
N SER A 26 8.45 8.69 9.94
CA SER A 26 8.51 7.31 10.43
C SER A 26 9.94 6.74 10.42
N LYS A 27 10.12 5.50 10.92
CA LYS A 27 11.39 4.75 10.87
C LYS A 27 11.76 4.24 9.47
N VAL A 28 11.17 4.77 8.41
CA VAL A 28 11.60 4.46 7.04
C VAL A 28 13.00 5.03 6.80
N HIS A 29 13.91 4.18 6.32
CA HIS A 29 15.32 4.53 6.04
C HIS A 29 15.50 5.05 4.61
N ARG A 30 14.69 4.54 3.67
CA ARG A 30 14.73 4.94 2.26
C ARG A 30 13.31 4.94 1.69
N LEU A 31 12.93 6.04 1.03
CA LEU A 31 11.69 6.19 0.28
C LEU A 31 12.02 6.23 -1.21
N TYR A 32 11.45 5.33 -1.98
CA TYR A 32 11.47 5.32 -3.43
C TYR A 32 10.22 5.99 -3.98
N ILE A 33 10.39 7.00 -4.81
CA ILE A 33 9.32 7.62 -5.58
C ILE A 33 9.49 7.18 -7.02
N ILE A 34 8.60 6.30 -7.50
CA ILE A 34 8.64 5.80 -8.87
C ILE A 34 7.60 6.58 -9.69
N ASP A 35 8.06 7.41 -10.59
CA ASP A 35 7.20 8.28 -11.38
C ASP A 35 7.02 7.72 -12.79
N ASN A 36 5.81 7.26 -13.07
CA ASN A 36 5.37 6.74 -14.36
C ASN A 36 4.81 7.83 -15.30
N SER A 37 4.89 9.11 -14.91
CA SER A 37 4.37 10.24 -15.70
C SER A 37 5.22 10.46 -16.97
N ALA A 38 4.68 11.17 -17.93
CA ALA A 38 5.40 11.52 -19.17
C ALA A 38 6.56 12.53 -18.94
N ASN A 39 6.55 13.25 -17.82
CA ASN A 39 7.57 14.20 -17.41
C ASN A 39 8.05 13.92 -15.99
N ASP A 40 9.14 14.54 -15.59
CA ASP A 40 9.78 14.37 -14.28
C ASP A 40 9.49 15.54 -13.31
N ALA A 41 8.28 16.11 -13.37
CA ALA A 41 7.89 17.27 -12.56
C ALA A 41 8.07 17.06 -11.05
N LEU A 42 8.04 15.84 -10.57
CA LEU A 42 8.22 15.46 -9.17
C LEU A 42 9.69 15.26 -8.75
N ARG A 43 10.65 15.43 -9.65
CA ARG A 43 12.09 15.25 -9.37
C ARG A 43 12.59 16.12 -8.22
N SER A 44 11.99 17.31 -8.05
CA SER A 44 12.34 18.21 -6.96
C SER A 44 12.13 17.61 -5.56
N LEU A 45 11.27 16.60 -5.41
CA LEU A 45 11.02 15.90 -4.15
C LEU A 45 12.28 15.19 -3.61
N GLU A 46 13.20 14.76 -4.49
CA GLU A 46 14.47 14.15 -4.07
C GLU A 46 15.33 15.10 -3.23
N LYS A 47 15.17 16.42 -3.41
CA LYS A 47 15.92 17.43 -2.66
C LYS A 47 15.40 17.66 -1.23
N ILE A 48 14.22 17.16 -0.90
CA ILE A 48 13.60 17.35 0.43
C ILE A 48 14.38 16.57 1.50
N SER A 49 14.86 15.37 1.18
CA SER A 49 15.58 14.52 2.14
C SER A 49 16.54 13.57 1.43
N ALA A 50 17.70 13.34 2.01
CA ALA A 50 18.63 12.30 1.56
C ALA A 50 18.06 10.87 1.63
N LYS A 51 16.93 10.69 2.33
CA LYS A 51 16.21 9.41 2.37
C LYS A 51 15.43 9.15 1.08
N ILE A 52 15.14 10.15 0.25
CA ILE A 52 14.33 10.01 -0.96
C ILE A 52 15.22 9.58 -2.14
N ARG A 53 14.76 8.60 -2.87
CA ARG A 53 15.28 8.17 -4.15
C ARG A 53 14.17 8.33 -5.19
N TYR A 54 14.31 9.30 -6.09
CA TYR A 54 13.38 9.53 -7.19
C TYR A 54 13.82 8.77 -8.45
N ILE A 55 12.89 8.02 -9.05
CA ILE A 55 13.12 7.25 -10.27
C ILE A 55 12.00 7.60 -11.26
N HIS A 56 12.37 8.27 -12.34
CA HIS A 56 11.47 8.50 -13.48
C HIS A 56 11.54 7.32 -14.43
N ASN A 57 10.38 6.81 -14.82
CA ASN A 57 10.27 5.58 -15.61
C ASN A 57 9.13 5.69 -16.63
N ALA A 58 9.23 4.97 -17.74
CA ALA A 58 8.09 4.78 -18.62
C ALA A 58 6.95 4.08 -17.84
N ASN A 59 5.70 4.38 -18.18
CA ASN A 59 4.57 3.77 -17.48
C ASN A 59 4.51 2.25 -17.73
N ILE A 60 5.01 1.49 -16.76
CA ILE A 60 5.00 0.02 -16.72
C ILE A 60 3.91 -0.52 -15.79
N GLY A 61 2.98 0.34 -15.39
CA GLY A 61 1.91 0.01 -14.46
C GLY A 61 2.33 0.01 -13.00
N TYR A 62 1.34 -0.07 -12.12
CA TYR A 62 1.51 0.04 -10.66
C TYR A 62 2.47 -1.01 -10.10
N GLY A 63 2.16 -2.30 -10.32
CA GLY A 63 2.98 -3.38 -9.76
C GLY A 63 4.39 -3.44 -10.34
N GLY A 64 4.54 -3.18 -11.65
CA GLY A 64 5.85 -3.11 -12.30
C GLY A 64 6.74 -2.02 -11.69
N ALA A 65 6.17 -0.85 -11.43
CA ALA A 65 6.88 0.28 -10.82
C ALA A 65 7.30 -0.02 -9.37
N HIS A 66 6.39 -0.54 -8.52
CA HIS A 66 6.79 -0.95 -7.16
C HIS A 66 7.88 -2.03 -7.16
N ASN A 67 7.87 -2.94 -8.12
CA ASN A 67 8.89 -3.98 -8.22
C ASN A 67 10.30 -3.41 -8.49
N ILE A 68 10.45 -2.23 -9.11
CA ILE A 68 11.75 -1.55 -9.21
C ILE A 68 12.25 -1.22 -7.81
N ALA A 69 11.42 -0.58 -6.98
CA ALA A 69 11.78 -0.21 -5.62
C ALA A 69 12.05 -1.42 -4.73
N ILE A 70 11.25 -2.48 -4.85
CA ILE A 70 11.42 -3.71 -4.06
C ILE A 70 12.75 -4.40 -4.40
N ARG A 71 13.15 -4.48 -5.68
CA ARG A 71 14.43 -5.05 -6.07
C ARG A 71 15.60 -4.24 -5.52
N GLU A 72 15.59 -2.90 -5.67
CA GLU A 72 16.61 -2.04 -5.07
C GLU A 72 16.65 -2.20 -3.54
N ALA A 73 15.51 -2.36 -2.87
CA ALA A 73 15.43 -2.57 -1.44
C ALA A 73 16.09 -3.89 -1.00
N ILE A 74 15.84 -4.99 -1.74
CA ILE A 74 16.44 -6.30 -1.50
C ILE A 74 17.96 -6.23 -1.71
N GLU A 75 18.43 -5.63 -2.81
CA GLU A 75 19.86 -5.45 -3.11
C GLU A 75 20.59 -4.65 -2.03
N ASN A 76 19.89 -3.71 -1.39
CA ASN A 76 20.41 -2.91 -0.28
C ASN A 76 20.22 -3.57 1.11
N GLY A 77 19.77 -4.81 1.19
CA GLY A 77 19.61 -5.59 2.43
C GLY A 77 18.47 -5.10 3.32
N ALA A 78 17.39 -4.59 2.74
CA ALA A 78 16.20 -4.24 3.50
C ALA A 78 15.49 -5.51 4.00
N LYS A 79 15.05 -5.48 5.26
CA LYS A 79 14.25 -6.56 5.86
C LYS A 79 12.77 -6.40 5.53
N TYR A 80 12.30 -5.15 5.51
CA TYR A 80 10.91 -4.81 5.23
C TYR A 80 10.81 -3.76 4.15
N HIS A 81 9.77 -3.88 3.34
CA HIS A 81 9.41 -2.88 2.34
C HIS A 81 7.92 -2.53 2.45
N VAL A 82 7.59 -1.25 2.38
CA VAL A 82 6.23 -0.77 2.46
C VAL A 82 5.80 -0.20 1.12
N VAL A 83 4.81 -0.82 0.50
CA VAL A 83 4.12 -0.27 -0.68
C VAL A 83 2.99 0.63 -0.18
N ILE A 84 2.95 1.86 -0.62
CA ILE A 84 1.98 2.87 -0.15
C ILE A 84 1.41 3.62 -1.36
N ASN A 85 0.09 3.72 -1.43
CA ASN A 85 -0.56 4.61 -2.39
C ASN A 85 -0.30 6.09 -2.06
N PRO A 86 -0.26 6.96 -3.08
CA PRO A 86 0.00 8.40 -2.88
C PRO A 86 -1.05 9.14 -2.04
N ASP A 87 -2.22 8.55 -1.85
CA ASP A 87 -3.37 9.10 -1.10
C ASP A 87 -3.55 8.49 0.29
N ILE A 88 -2.61 7.63 0.74
CA ILE A 88 -2.65 7.02 2.07
C ILE A 88 -1.79 7.80 3.05
N TYR A 89 -2.42 8.18 4.16
CA TYR A 89 -1.75 8.82 5.30
C TYR A 89 -1.88 7.94 6.54
N PHE A 90 -0.90 7.97 7.42
CA PHE A 90 -0.89 7.17 8.64
C PHE A 90 -0.32 7.96 9.82
N PHE A 91 -0.70 7.55 11.03
CA PHE A 91 -0.23 8.20 12.24
C PHE A 91 1.24 7.84 12.54
N PRO A 92 1.99 8.74 13.22
CA PRO A 92 3.30 8.41 13.77
C PRO A 92 3.24 7.12 14.61
N GLY A 93 4.27 6.27 14.48
CA GLY A 93 4.32 4.97 15.17
C GLY A 93 3.68 3.80 14.40
N THR A 94 2.92 4.05 13.33
CA THR A 94 2.27 2.96 12.55
C THR A 94 3.28 2.00 11.94
N ILE A 95 4.32 2.52 11.31
CA ILE A 95 5.38 1.69 10.68
C ILE A 95 6.14 0.89 11.73
N GLU A 96 6.40 1.50 12.87
CA GLU A 96 7.06 0.90 14.02
C GLU A 96 6.26 -0.28 14.57
N LEU A 97 4.97 -0.08 14.83
CA LEU A 97 4.08 -1.13 15.32
C LEU A 97 3.97 -2.31 14.34
N LEU A 98 3.88 -2.05 13.04
CA LEU A 98 3.86 -3.10 12.03
C LEU A 98 5.19 -3.85 11.95
N SER A 99 6.32 -3.15 12.09
CA SER A 99 7.65 -3.77 12.15
C SER A 99 7.80 -4.67 13.37
N ASP A 100 7.38 -4.20 14.54
CA ASP A 100 7.46 -4.96 15.80
C ASP A 100 6.55 -6.21 15.74
N TYR A 101 5.36 -6.06 15.15
CA TYR A 101 4.45 -7.18 14.90
C TYR A 101 5.10 -8.23 13.99
N MET A 102 5.67 -7.82 12.86
CA MET A 102 6.34 -8.71 11.93
C MET A 102 7.59 -9.37 12.56
N ASP A 103 8.27 -8.68 13.47
CA ASP A 103 9.41 -9.25 14.18
C ASP A 103 9.01 -10.36 15.17
N GLN A 104 7.82 -10.26 15.75
CA GLN A 104 7.25 -11.28 16.65
C GLN A 104 6.61 -12.45 15.89
N HIS A 105 6.14 -12.24 14.66
CA HIS A 105 5.43 -13.22 13.83
C HIS A 105 6.24 -13.55 12.56
N LYS A 106 7.18 -14.50 12.69
CA LYS A 106 8.12 -14.87 11.60
C LYS A 106 7.47 -15.57 10.42
N ASP A 107 6.31 -16.18 10.64
CA ASP A 107 5.47 -16.85 9.65
C ASP A 107 4.63 -15.89 8.81
N VAL A 108 4.59 -14.60 9.19
CA VAL A 108 3.83 -13.57 8.47
C VAL A 108 4.70 -12.89 7.42
N GLY A 109 4.29 -12.98 6.14
CA GLY A 109 4.98 -12.35 5.01
C GLY A 109 4.48 -10.94 4.69
N GLN A 110 3.21 -10.64 5.01
CA GLN A 110 2.60 -9.35 4.72
C GLN A 110 1.58 -8.96 5.78
N VAL A 111 1.56 -7.68 6.14
CA VAL A 111 0.50 -7.09 6.97
C VAL A 111 -0.01 -5.79 6.36
N MET A 112 -1.25 -5.45 6.70
CA MET A 112 -1.89 -4.20 6.34
C MET A 112 -2.63 -3.65 7.57
N PRO A 113 -2.46 -2.37 7.92
CA PRO A 113 -3.24 -1.78 9.00
C PRO A 113 -4.70 -1.60 8.60
N LYS A 114 -5.56 -1.36 9.58
CA LYS A 114 -6.93 -0.92 9.35
C LYS A 114 -6.93 0.45 8.67
N VAL A 115 -7.59 0.54 7.52
CA VAL A 115 -7.68 1.79 6.75
C VAL A 115 -9.07 2.39 6.85
N LEU A 116 -9.12 3.69 7.06
CA LEU A 116 -10.36 4.45 7.17
C LEU A 116 -10.46 5.47 6.01
N TYR A 117 -11.67 5.84 5.67
CA TYR A 117 -11.94 7.02 4.87
C TYR A 117 -11.68 8.31 5.68
N PRO A 118 -11.53 9.48 5.04
CA PRO A 118 -11.35 10.75 5.76
C PRO A 118 -12.49 11.10 6.71
N ASN A 119 -13.69 10.57 6.48
CA ASN A 119 -14.86 10.71 7.37
C ASN A 119 -14.86 9.74 8.58
N GLY A 120 -13.82 8.91 8.72
CA GLY A 120 -13.68 7.91 9.78
C GLY A 120 -14.36 6.57 9.50
N GLU A 121 -15.06 6.41 8.38
CA GLU A 121 -15.67 5.13 8.00
C GLU A 121 -14.61 4.11 7.59
N LEU A 122 -14.88 2.83 7.87
CA LEU A 122 -14.00 1.73 7.57
C LEU A 122 -13.93 1.44 6.06
N GLN A 123 -12.73 1.35 5.51
CA GLN A 123 -12.50 0.79 4.19
C GLN A 123 -12.40 -0.74 4.28
N HIS A 124 -13.29 -1.44 3.55
CA HIS A 124 -13.33 -2.90 3.54
C HIS A 124 -12.32 -3.46 2.52
N LEU A 125 -11.05 -3.52 2.91
CA LEU A 125 -9.91 -3.84 2.04
C LEU A 125 -9.45 -5.30 2.14
N CYS A 126 -9.94 -6.06 3.11
CA CYS A 126 -9.75 -7.49 3.22
C CYS A 126 -10.81 -8.23 2.40
N LYS A 127 -10.39 -9.18 1.57
CA LYS A 127 -11.31 -9.86 0.65
C LYS A 127 -11.09 -11.36 0.66
N LEU A 128 -12.18 -12.10 0.48
CA LEU A 128 -12.13 -13.51 0.14
C LEU A 128 -11.71 -13.69 -1.33
N LEU A 129 -11.29 -14.89 -1.69
CA LEU A 129 -11.09 -15.22 -3.11
C LEU A 129 -12.44 -15.18 -3.82
N PRO A 130 -12.53 -14.53 -4.98
CA PRO A 130 -13.77 -14.51 -5.76
C PRO A 130 -14.07 -15.92 -6.28
N THR A 131 -15.32 -16.35 -6.17
CA THR A 131 -15.78 -17.57 -6.84
C THR A 131 -16.08 -17.28 -8.32
N PRO A 132 -16.04 -18.29 -9.22
CA PRO A 132 -16.47 -18.11 -10.62
C PRO A 132 -17.87 -17.49 -10.75
N MET A 133 -18.76 -17.84 -9.81
CA MET A 133 -20.13 -17.30 -9.76
C MET A 133 -20.14 -15.82 -9.37
N ASP A 134 -19.25 -15.38 -8.47
CA ASP A 134 -19.14 -13.96 -8.11
C ASP A 134 -18.71 -13.11 -9.31
N LEU A 135 -17.78 -13.62 -10.11
CA LEU A 135 -17.34 -12.95 -11.35
C LEU A 135 -18.46 -12.87 -12.39
N LEU A 136 -19.22 -13.97 -12.56
CA LEU A 136 -20.33 -14.03 -13.51
C LEU A 136 -21.47 -13.10 -13.10
N PHE A 137 -21.93 -13.18 -11.85
CA PHE A 137 -23.06 -12.38 -11.36
C PHE A 137 -22.74 -10.88 -11.31
N ARG A 138 -21.50 -10.51 -10.99
CA ARG A 138 -21.05 -9.12 -10.99
C ARG A 138 -21.19 -8.44 -12.35
N ARG A 139 -21.18 -9.21 -13.44
CA ARG A 139 -21.33 -8.71 -14.81
C ARG A 139 -22.79 -8.57 -15.26
N PHE A 140 -23.71 -9.36 -14.69
CA PHE A 140 -25.07 -9.51 -15.22
C PHE A 140 -26.18 -9.11 -14.25
N LEU A 141 -25.90 -8.98 -12.94
CA LEU A 141 -26.93 -8.65 -11.95
C LEU A 141 -26.79 -7.20 -11.45
N PRO A 142 -27.92 -6.51 -11.21
CA PRO A 142 -27.94 -5.20 -10.56
C PRO A 142 -27.35 -5.27 -9.15
N ASP A 143 -26.68 -4.19 -8.72
CA ASP A 143 -25.98 -4.09 -7.42
C ASP A 143 -26.87 -4.43 -6.21
N GLN A 144 -28.16 -4.13 -6.27
CA GLN A 144 -29.11 -4.42 -5.17
C GLN A 144 -29.22 -5.92 -4.83
N PHE A 145 -28.99 -6.82 -5.79
CA PHE A 145 -28.99 -8.28 -5.58
C PHE A 145 -27.61 -8.81 -5.15
N LEU A 146 -26.58 -7.97 -5.24
CA LEU A 146 -25.20 -8.35 -4.93
C LEU A 146 -24.77 -7.94 -3.51
N ASN A 147 -25.57 -7.15 -2.78
CA ASN A 147 -25.18 -6.57 -1.49
C ASN A 147 -24.74 -7.61 -0.44
N GLN A 148 -25.47 -8.71 -0.30
CA GLN A 148 -25.07 -9.77 0.65
C GLN A 148 -23.80 -10.49 0.22
N ARG A 149 -23.63 -10.76 -1.08
CA ARG A 149 -22.42 -11.38 -1.63
C ARG A 149 -21.22 -10.45 -1.50
N ARG A 150 -21.39 -9.16 -1.79
CA ARG A 150 -20.38 -8.14 -1.61
C ARG A 150 -19.96 -8.00 -0.14
N SER A 151 -20.92 -7.96 0.78
CA SER A 151 -20.67 -7.93 2.22
C SER A 151 -19.85 -9.13 2.69
N ARG A 152 -20.17 -10.34 2.19
CA ARG A 152 -19.38 -11.54 2.48
C ARG A 152 -17.99 -11.48 1.83
N PHE A 153 -17.90 -11.10 0.56
CA PHE A 153 -16.63 -10.97 -0.17
C PHE A 153 -15.67 -9.98 0.49
N GLU A 154 -16.17 -8.84 0.96
CA GLU A 154 -15.44 -7.80 1.67
C GLU A 154 -15.29 -8.10 3.17
N MET A 155 -15.64 -9.30 3.62
CA MET A 155 -15.53 -9.75 5.01
C MET A 155 -16.13 -8.79 6.02
N ARG A 156 -17.22 -8.08 5.68
CA ARG A 156 -17.86 -7.07 6.57
C ARG A 156 -18.37 -7.69 7.86
N PHE A 157 -18.71 -8.98 7.85
CA PHE A 157 -19.14 -9.73 9.03
C PHE A 157 -18.07 -9.80 10.13
N SER A 158 -16.78 -9.60 9.81
CA SER A 158 -15.70 -9.62 10.80
C SER A 158 -15.62 -8.36 11.65
N GLY A 159 -16.23 -7.25 11.19
CA GLY A 159 -16.14 -5.93 11.82
C GLY A 159 -14.72 -5.34 11.85
N TYR A 160 -13.72 -6.06 11.37
CA TYR A 160 -12.30 -5.64 11.34
C TYR A 160 -11.77 -5.26 12.75
N ASN A 161 -12.25 -5.94 13.79
CA ASN A 161 -11.92 -5.64 15.19
C ASN A 161 -10.82 -6.54 15.76
N LYS A 162 -10.37 -7.53 14.98
CA LYS A 162 -9.34 -8.50 15.36
C LYS A 162 -8.39 -8.70 14.19
N GLU A 163 -7.19 -9.16 14.51
CA GLU A 163 -6.24 -9.64 13.51
C GLU A 163 -6.84 -10.81 12.74
N MET A 164 -6.61 -10.84 11.45
CA MET A 164 -7.17 -11.85 10.54
C MET A 164 -6.13 -12.25 9.50
N ASN A 165 -5.96 -13.54 9.30
CA ASN A 165 -5.31 -14.05 8.11
C ASN A 165 -6.34 -14.11 6.99
N VAL A 166 -6.13 -13.34 5.92
CA VAL A 166 -7.09 -13.18 4.83
C VAL A 166 -6.47 -13.56 3.49
N PRO A 167 -7.26 -14.15 2.56
CA PRO A 167 -6.73 -14.59 1.28
C PRO A 167 -6.23 -13.46 0.38
N PHE A 168 -6.78 -12.24 0.54
CA PHE A 168 -6.45 -11.10 -0.29
C PHE A 168 -6.52 -9.79 0.49
N LEU A 169 -5.41 -9.03 0.46
CA LEU A 169 -5.29 -7.67 0.96
C LEU A 169 -5.21 -6.68 -0.20
N SER A 170 -5.72 -5.47 -0.01
CA SER A 170 -5.60 -4.40 -1.00
C SER A 170 -4.14 -3.96 -1.17
N GLY A 171 -3.77 -3.57 -2.39
CA GLY A 171 -2.46 -3.03 -2.70
C GLY A 171 -2.21 -1.60 -2.21
N CYS A 172 -3.19 -0.93 -1.60
CA CYS A 172 -3.05 0.48 -1.21
C CYS A 172 -2.04 0.71 -0.07
N PHE A 173 -1.84 -0.31 0.79
CA PHE A 173 -0.81 -0.34 1.82
C PHE A 173 -0.38 -1.78 2.07
N MET A 174 0.85 -2.13 1.75
CA MET A 174 1.40 -3.47 1.98
C MET A 174 2.72 -3.34 2.74
N PHE A 175 2.76 -3.83 3.98
CA PHE A 175 4.01 -3.96 4.74
C PHE A 175 4.55 -5.38 4.53
N LEU A 176 5.61 -5.49 3.77
CA LEU A 176 6.15 -6.77 3.26
C LEU A 176 7.43 -7.16 3.99
N ARG A 177 7.59 -8.45 4.28
CA ARG A 177 8.88 -9.06 4.57
C ARG A 177 9.56 -9.41 3.24
N ILE A 178 10.81 -9.00 3.05
CA ILE A 178 11.55 -9.17 1.79
C ILE A 178 12.95 -9.75 1.99
N ASP A 179 13.30 -10.15 3.23
CA ASP A 179 14.54 -10.86 3.59
C ASP A 179 14.39 -12.37 3.44
#